data_39b734e91d2ad2c7423de0b15213d33b
#
_entry.id   39b734e91d2ad2c7423de0b15213d33b
#
_cell.length_a   1.000
_cell.length_b   1.000
_cell.length_c   1.000
_cell.angle_alpha   90.00
_cell.angle_beta   90.00
_cell.angle_gamma   90.00
#
_symmetry.space_group_name_H-M   'P 1'
#
loop_
_entity.id
_entity.type
_entity.pdbx_description
1 polymer ?
#
loop_
_entity_poly.entity_id
_entity_poly.type
_entity_poly.pdbx_seq_one_letter_code
_entity_poly.pdbx_strand_id
1 'polypeptide(L)'
;AKQAGANEVAVFASASETFSRKNINCSIEGSLARYELVCRKAAKEGVPVRGYVSCIIACPYEGPVTPEAVCRVATSLIRMGCREISLGDTIGRATPDHVTVLLDAILEVIPPEKIAGHFHDTYGRSLDCIRTSLERGIRVFDSSVGGAGGCPFAPGAKGNVATHEVVQMLVTEGYSTGIDARALQKATSFMEQILGRQP
;
A
#
# COMPACT_ATOMS: atom_id res chain seq x y z
N ALA A 1 16.02 14.04 3.15
CA ALA A 1 15.07 13.96 2.03
C ALA A 1 15.06 15.28 1.22
N LYS A 2 14.65 16.42 1.79
CA LYS A 2 14.54 17.70 1.07
C LYS A 2 15.85 18.14 0.42
N GLN A 3 16.98 18.08 1.14
CA GLN A 3 18.31 18.41 0.58
C GLN A 3 18.71 17.53 -0.61
N ALA A 4 18.14 16.32 -0.69
CA ALA A 4 18.34 15.40 -1.82
C ALA A 4 17.29 15.55 -2.92
N GLY A 5 16.46 16.60 -2.87
CA GLY A 5 15.44 16.91 -3.88
C GLY A 5 14.16 16.08 -3.78
N ALA A 6 13.87 15.44 -2.65
CA ALA A 6 12.62 14.68 -2.48
C ALA A 6 11.41 15.63 -2.51
N ASN A 7 10.43 15.33 -3.34
CA ASN A 7 9.18 16.08 -3.50
C ASN A 7 8.09 15.57 -2.55
N GLU A 8 8.24 14.41 -1.97
CA GLU A 8 7.34 13.78 -1.02
C GLU A 8 8.14 12.89 -0.07
N VAL A 9 7.62 12.68 1.14
CA VAL A 9 8.16 11.71 2.10
C VAL A 9 7.05 10.78 2.59
N ALA A 10 7.44 9.62 3.12
CA ALA A 10 6.49 8.62 3.60
C ALA A 10 6.73 8.25 5.07
N VAL A 11 5.65 7.86 5.75
CA VAL A 11 5.67 7.23 7.08
C VAL A 11 4.96 5.88 7.03
N PHE A 12 5.46 4.90 7.77
CA PHE A 12 5.02 3.50 7.69
C PHE A 12 4.52 3.00 9.03
N ALA A 13 3.21 3.09 9.25
CA ALA A 13 2.52 2.56 10.42
C ALA A 13 2.03 1.12 10.18
N SER A 14 1.47 0.52 11.21
CA SER A 14 0.82 -0.80 11.14
C SER A 14 -0.46 -0.80 11.97
N ALA A 15 -1.44 -1.62 11.58
CA ALA A 15 -2.62 -1.90 12.37
C ALA A 15 -2.43 -3.05 13.38
N SER A 16 -1.24 -3.71 13.40
CA SER A 16 -0.86 -4.77 14.33
C SER A 16 0.27 -4.31 15.25
N GLU A 17 0.07 -4.46 16.55
CA GLU A 17 1.04 -4.06 17.57
C GLU A 17 2.31 -4.92 17.50
N THR A 18 2.18 -6.23 17.36
CA THR A 18 3.32 -7.14 17.24
C THR A 18 4.11 -6.89 15.97
N PHE A 19 3.43 -6.64 14.84
CA PHE A 19 4.11 -6.28 13.60
C PHE A 19 4.89 -4.97 13.76
N SER A 20 4.29 -3.94 14.34
CA SER A 20 4.97 -2.67 14.62
C SER A 20 6.24 -2.89 15.43
N ARG A 21 6.14 -3.61 16.54
CA ARG A 21 7.30 -3.92 17.41
C ARG A 21 8.40 -4.70 16.68
N LYS A 22 8.03 -5.71 15.90
CA LYS A 22 9.01 -6.55 15.17
C LYS A 22 9.62 -5.84 13.97
N ASN A 23 8.85 -4.99 13.25
CA ASN A 23 9.29 -4.34 12.04
C ASN A 23 10.10 -3.06 12.30
N ILE A 24 9.65 -2.22 13.25
CA ILE A 24 10.25 -0.90 13.53
C ILE A 24 10.67 -0.71 14.98
N ASN A 25 10.68 -1.79 15.76
CA ASN A 25 11.04 -1.80 17.19
C ASN A 25 10.32 -0.72 18.00
N CYS A 26 9.01 -0.56 17.77
CA CYS A 26 8.19 0.47 18.38
C CYS A 26 6.73 0.05 18.47
N SER A 27 6.01 0.47 19.51
CA SER A 27 4.55 0.33 19.56
C SER A 27 3.87 1.18 18.49
N ILE A 28 2.61 0.87 18.17
CA ILE A 28 1.82 1.71 17.26
C ILE A 28 1.79 3.15 17.78
N GLU A 29 1.45 3.35 19.04
CA GLU A 29 1.40 4.68 19.65
C GLU A 29 2.75 5.41 19.57
N GLY A 30 3.84 4.75 19.93
CA GLY A 30 5.19 5.31 19.84
C GLY A 30 5.59 5.64 18.40
N SER A 31 5.16 4.84 17.42
CA SER A 31 5.39 5.13 16.00
C SER A 31 4.62 6.37 15.54
N LEU A 32 3.35 6.48 15.92
CA LEU A 32 2.53 7.65 15.61
C LEU A 32 3.11 8.93 16.20
N ALA A 33 3.61 8.90 17.45
CA ALA A 33 4.29 10.05 18.07
C ALA A 33 5.55 10.49 17.29
N ARG A 34 6.33 9.52 16.77
CA ARG A 34 7.48 9.83 15.88
C ARG A 34 7.04 10.43 14.56
N TYR A 35 5.97 9.91 13.94
CA TYR A 35 5.45 10.38 12.66
C TYR A 35 4.83 11.77 12.74
N GLU A 36 4.24 12.12 13.87
CA GLU A 36 3.76 13.48 14.12
C GLU A 36 4.88 14.51 13.99
N LEU A 37 6.07 14.22 14.50
CA LEU A 37 7.25 15.09 14.34
C LEU A 37 7.68 15.23 12.89
N VAL A 38 7.64 14.12 12.13
CA VAL A 38 7.94 14.11 10.69
C VAL A 38 6.94 14.97 9.93
N CYS A 39 5.63 14.74 10.16
CA CYS A 39 4.55 15.48 9.50
C CYS A 39 4.61 16.97 9.79
N ARG A 40 4.82 17.36 11.05
CA ARG A 40 4.99 18.77 11.45
C ARG A 40 6.19 19.44 10.75
N LYS A 41 7.32 18.73 10.65
CA LYS A 41 8.50 19.24 9.97
C LYS A 41 8.27 19.35 8.46
N ALA A 42 7.70 18.32 7.86
CA ALA A 42 7.38 18.27 6.45
C ALA A 42 6.42 19.42 6.05
N ALA A 43 5.38 19.67 6.86
CA ALA A 43 4.45 20.76 6.65
C ALA A 43 5.14 22.14 6.67
N LYS A 44 6.07 22.39 7.62
CA LYS A 44 6.86 23.64 7.66
C LYS A 44 7.74 23.83 6.42
N GLU A 45 8.16 22.74 5.80
CA GLU A 45 9.03 22.74 4.62
C GLU A 45 8.23 22.65 3.29
N GLY A 46 6.90 22.59 3.36
CA GLY A 46 6.04 22.45 2.18
C GLY A 46 6.18 21.10 1.46
N VAL A 47 6.61 20.05 2.18
CA VAL A 47 6.79 18.69 1.64
C VAL A 47 5.59 17.83 2.04
N PRO A 48 4.81 17.27 1.08
CA PRO A 48 3.71 16.37 1.39
C PRO A 48 4.21 15.07 2.04
N VAL A 49 3.35 14.49 2.88
CA VAL A 49 3.62 13.21 3.55
C VAL A 49 2.58 12.20 3.11
N ARG A 50 3.01 11.03 2.66
CA ARG A 50 2.17 9.86 2.41
C ARG A 50 2.25 8.90 3.60
N GLY A 51 1.10 8.45 4.11
CA GLY A 51 1.03 7.44 5.17
C GLY A 51 0.83 6.05 4.60
N TYR A 52 1.48 5.05 5.19
CA TYR A 52 1.22 3.63 4.92
C TYR A 52 0.69 2.96 6.18
N VAL A 53 -0.30 2.07 6.03
CA VAL A 53 -0.79 1.21 7.11
C VAL A 53 -0.62 -0.24 6.68
N SER A 54 0.32 -0.94 7.32
CA SER A 54 0.56 -2.36 7.10
C SER A 54 -0.42 -3.23 7.88
N CYS A 55 -0.57 -4.49 7.45
CA CYS A 55 -1.43 -5.50 8.09
C CYS A 55 -2.91 -5.10 8.10
N ILE A 56 -3.44 -4.63 6.98
CA ILE A 56 -4.84 -4.18 6.91
C ILE A 56 -5.87 -5.31 7.01
N ILE A 57 -5.50 -6.55 6.72
CA ILE A 57 -6.37 -7.72 6.78
C ILE A 57 -5.83 -8.76 7.76
N ALA A 58 -4.53 -9.02 7.70
CA ALA A 58 -3.89 -10.01 8.56
C ALA A 58 -2.45 -9.65 8.88
N CYS A 59 -2.07 -9.98 10.11
CA CYS A 59 -0.70 -9.90 10.60
C CYS A 59 -0.05 -11.29 10.54
N PRO A 60 1.22 -11.42 10.11
CA PRO A 60 1.91 -12.72 10.10
C PRO A 60 2.13 -13.31 11.49
N TYR A 61 1.95 -12.54 12.56
CA TYR A 61 2.19 -12.94 13.95
C TYR A 61 0.93 -13.06 14.79
N GLU A 62 -0.06 -12.15 14.58
CA GLU A 62 -1.28 -12.04 15.39
C GLU A 62 -2.52 -12.61 14.68
N GLY A 63 -2.41 -12.94 13.37
CA GLY A 63 -3.55 -13.39 12.58
C GLY A 63 -4.46 -12.23 12.10
N PRO A 64 -5.78 -12.41 12.08
CA PRO A 64 -6.71 -11.41 11.54
C PRO A 64 -6.60 -10.05 12.23
N VAL A 65 -6.74 -8.98 11.44
CA VAL A 65 -6.77 -7.59 11.91
C VAL A 65 -8.13 -6.98 11.58
N THR A 66 -8.73 -6.28 12.55
CA THR A 66 -10.08 -5.73 12.38
C THR A 66 -10.06 -4.40 11.61
N PRO A 67 -11.12 -4.07 10.84
CA PRO A 67 -11.25 -2.78 10.17
C PRO A 67 -11.10 -1.58 11.13
N GLU A 68 -11.61 -1.68 12.36
CA GLU A 68 -11.54 -0.61 13.36
C GLU A 68 -10.09 -0.31 13.74
N ALA A 69 -9.23 -1.34 13.82
CA ALA A 69 -7.80 -1.14 14.10
C ALA A 69 -7.12 -0.36 12.96
N VAL A 70 -7.47 -0.69 11.71
CA VAL A 70 -6.97 0.02 10.52
C VAL A 70 -7.48 1.46 10.50
N CYS A 71 -8.79 1.66 10.68
CA CYS A 71 -9.43 2.99 10.70
C CYS A 71 -8.80 3.90 11.75
N ARG A 72 -8.52 3.39 12.95
CA ARG A 72 -7.88 4.16 14.04
C ARG A 72 -6.49 4.69 13.62
N VAL A 73 -5.65 3.84 13.04
CA VAL A 73 -4.29 4.22 12.62
C VAL A 73 -4.36 5.16 11.42
N ALA A 74 -5.15 4.84 10.39
CA ALA A 74 -5.32 5.66 9.20
C ALA A 74 -5.84 7.07 9.54
N THR A 75 -6.87 7.17 10.39
CA THR A 75 -7.42 8.46 10.84
C THR A 75 -6.38 9.28 11.61
N SER A 76 -5.54 8.63 12.42
CA SER A 76 -4.45 9.31 13.13
C SER A 76 -3.45 9.92 12.16
N LEU A 77 -3.04 9.19 11.12
CA LEU A 77 -2.14 9.68 10.08
C LEU A 77 -2.74 10.85 9.27
N ILE A 78 -4.03 10.77 8.91
CA ILE A 78 -4.74 11.89 8.24
C ILE A 78 -4.75 13.13 9.14
N ARG A 79 -5.05 12.99 10.44
CA ARG A 79 -5.05 14.10 11.41
C ARG A 79 -3.66 14.74 11.59
N MET A 80 -2.59 13.97 11.43
CA MET A 80 -1.22 14.47 11.45
C MET A 80 -0.83 15.23 10.18
N GLY A 81 -1.66 15.20 9.13
CA GLY A 81 -1.43 15.89 7.87
C GLY A 81 -0.89 15.01 6.74
N CYS A 82 -0.97 13.69 6.84
CA CYS A 82 -0.73 12.84 5.67
C CYS A 82 -1.79 13.15 4.60
N ARG A 83 -1.32 13.37 3.36
CA ARG A 83 -2.19 13.71 2.22
C ARG A 83 -3.02 12.53 1.73
N GLU A 84 -2.48 11.33 1.86
CA GLU A 84 -3.02 10.07 1.37
C GLU A 84 -2.57 8.91 2.27
N ILE A 85 -3.41 7.89 2.39
CA ILE A 85 -3.11 6.67 3.14
C ILE A 85 -3.12 5.46 2.19
N SER A 86 -2.00 4.78 2.09
CA SER A 86 -1.87 3.50 1.38
C SER A 86 -2.17 2.34 2.32
N LEU A 87 -3.16 1.54 1.97
CA LEU A 87 -3.64 0.38 2.73
C LEU A 87 -2.89 -0.87 2.26
N GLY A 88 -1.98 -1.39 3.10
CA GLY A 88 -1.08 -2.48 2.74
C GLY A 88 -1.53 -3.86 3.21
N ASP A 89 -1.89 -4.73 2.27
CA ASP A 89 -2.07 -6.18 2.51
C ASP A 89 -0.70 -6.87 2.58
N THR A 90 -0.06 -6.75 3.71
CA THR A 90 1.35 -7.09 3.95
C THR A 90 1.74 -8.51 3.55
N ILE A 91 0.84 -9.47 3.70
CA ILE A 91 1.08 -10.89 3.41
C ILE A 91 0.21 -11.43 2.29
N GLY A 92 -0.52 -10.57 1.57
CA GLY A 92 -1.34 -10.92 0.41
C GLY A 92 -2.57 -11.78 0.74
N ARG A 93 -3.09 -11.70 1.96
CA ARG A 93 -4.25 -12.49 2.40
C ARG A 93 -5.60 -11.85 2.15
N ALA A 94 -5.63 -10.66 1.58
CA ALA A 94 -6.88 -10.01 1.21
C ALA A 94 -7.68 -10.87 0.22
N THR A 95 -8.99 -10.82 0.37
CA THR A 95 -9.98 -11.28 -0.60
C THR A 95 -10.90 -10.12 -0.94
N PRO A 96 -11.66 -10.16 -2.04
CA PRO A 96 -12.69 -9.15 -2.35
C PRO A 96 -13.61 -8.84 -1.16
N ASP A 97 -14.07 -9.87 -0.45
CA ASP A 97 -14.95 -9.68 0.73
C ASP A 97 -14.24 -8.93 1.86
N HIS A 98 -12.98 -9.29 2.15
CA HIS A 98 -12.19 -8.58 3.15
C HIS A 98 -11.99 -7.10 2.78
N VAL A 99 -11.69 -6.83 1.50
CA VAL A 99 -11.53 -5.45 0.99
C VAL A 99 -12.84 -4.68 1.07
N THR A 100 -13.97 -5.32 0.74
CA THR A 100 -15.31 -4.74 0.87
C THR A 100 -15.57 -4.29 2.30
N VAL A 101 -15.44 -5.19 3.27
CA VAL A 101 -15.69 -4.89 4.69
C VAL A 101 -14.76 -3.79 5.22
N LEU A 102 -13.48 -3.82 4.85
CA LEU A 102 -12.54 -2.79 5.26
C LEU A 102 -12.87 -1.43 4.64
N LEU A 103 -13.15 -1.39 3.33
CA LEU A 103 -13.43 -0.13 2.63
C LEU A 103 -14.78 0.45 3.07
N ASP A 104 -15.79 -0.37 3.32
CA ASP A 104 -17.08 0.11 3.86
C ASP A 104 -16.87 0.82 5.21
N ALA A 105 -15.99 0.31 6.07
CA ALA A 105 -15.69 0.96 7.36
C ALA A 105 -14.81 2.21 7.22
N ILE A 106 -13.77 2.18 6.39
CA ILE A 106 -12.81 3.29 6.33
C ILE A 106 -13.36 4.49 5.56
N LEU A 107 -14.21 4.27 4.57
CA LEU A 107 -14.82 5.34 3.77
C LEU A 107 -15.89 6.14 4.53
N GLU A 108 -16.35 5.67 5.68
CA GLU A 108 -17.16 6.47 6.60
C GLU A 108 -16.36 7.61 7.25
N VAL A 109 -15.04 7.48 7.34
CA VAL A 109 -14.16 8.41 8.10
C VAL A 109 -13.09 9.08 7.24
N ILE A 110 -12.72 8.51 6.09
CA ILE A 110 -11.72 9.03 5.17
C ILE A 110 -12.27 8.93 3.74
N PRO A 111 -12.33 10.04 2.99
CA PRO A 111 -12.87 10.02 1.63
C PRO A 111 -11.95 9.26 0.66
N PRO A 112 -12.50 8.63 -0.41
CA PRO A 112 -11.78 7.71 -1.28
C PRO A 112 -10.57 8.32 -1.99
N GLU A 113 -10.60 9.62 -2.29
CA GLU A 113 -9.47 10.33 -2.92
C GLU A 113 -8.23 10.46 -2.01
N LYS A 114 -8.37 10.13 -0.73
CA LYS A 114 -7.25 10.06 0.23
C LYS A 114 -6.82 8.64 0.55
N ILE A 115 -7.36 7.65 -0.12
CA ILE A 115 -7.03 6.24 0.07
C ILE A 115 -6.34 5.68 -1.18
N ALA A 116 -5.28 4.92 -0.97
CA ALA A 116 -4.61 4.11 -1.98
C ALA A 116 -4.61 2.63 -1.56
N GLY A 117 -4.59 1.72 -2.52
CA GLY A 117 -4.45 0.28 -2.29
C GLY A 117 -3.01 -0.19 -2.54
N HIS A 118 -2.51 -1.04 -1.66
CA HIS A 118 -1.21 -1.71 -1.80
C HIS A 118 -1.38 -3.19 -1.52
N PHE A 119 -1.56 -3.96 -2.58
CA PHE A 119 -1.85 -5.39 -2.48
C PHE A 119 -0.67 -6.24 -2.89
N HIS A 120 -0.33 -7.23 -2.06
CA HIS A 120 0.59 -8.29 -2.43
C HIS A 120 -0.14 -9.42 -3.18
N ASP A 121 0.52 -9.97 -4.18
CA ASP A 121 -0.01 -11.06 -5.01
C ASP A 121 0.43 -12.46 -4.54
N THR A 122 0.73 -12.60 -3.26
CA THR A 122 1.21 -13.85 -2.64
C THR A 122 0.30 -15.04 -2.95
N TYR A 123 -1.00 -14.82 -3.03
CA TYR A 123 -2.02 -15.85 -3.31
C TYR A 123 -2.81 -15.61 -4.62
N GLY A 124 -2.32 -14.74 -5.52
CA GLY A 124 -2.92 -14.49 -6.83
C GLY A 124 -4.27 -13.76 -6.78
N ARG A 125 -4.53 -12.93 -5.75
CA ARG A 125 -5.81 -12.24 -5.54
C ARG A 125 -5.73 -10.72 -5.63
N SER A 126 -4.55 -10.18 -5.84
CA SER A 126 -4.33 -8.73 -5.80
C SER A 126 -5.17 -7.97 -6.82
N LEU A 127 -5.31 -8.50 -8.05
CA LEU A 127 -6.11 -7.86 -9.09
C LEU A 127 -7.60 -7.82 -8.74
N ASP A 128 -8.14 -8.88 -8.13
CA ASP A 128 -9.55 -8.90 -7.69
C ASP A 128 -9.77 -7.91 -6.54
N CYS A 129 -8.80 -7.79 -5.62
CA CYS A 129 -8.83 -6.77 -4.57
C CYS A 129 -8.78 -5.35 -5.14
N ILE A 130 -8.00 -5.12 -6.20
CA ILE A 130 -7.96 -3.83 -6.91
C ILE A 130 -9.31 -3.54 -7.56
N ARG A 131 -9.95 -4.50 -8.25
CA ARG A 131 -11.30 -4.34 -8.83
C ARG A 131 -12.33 -3.92 -7.78
N THR A 132 -12.38 -4.65 -6.66
CA THR A 132 -13.26 -4.32 -5.54
C THR A 132 -13.00 -2.90 -5.00
N SER A 133 -11.74 -2.48 -4.96
CA SER A 133 -11.36 -1.14 -4.53
C SER A 133 -11.80 -0.07 -5.54
N LEU A 134 -11.71 -0.34 -6.85
CA LEU A 134 -12.20 0.55 -7.91
C LEU A 134 -13.71 0.77 -7.82
N GLU A 135 -14.49 -0.28 -7.53
CA GLU A 135 -15.95 -0.20 -7.30
C GLU A 135 -16.31 0.72 -6.12
N ARG A 136 -15.42 0.82 -5.13
CA ARG A 136 -15.55 1.70 -3.95
C ARG A 136 -14.96 3.10 -4.15
N GLY A 137 -14.56 3.45 -5.38
CA GLY A 137 -14.06 4.78 -5.72
C GLY A 137 -12.57 5.01 -5.50
N ILE A 138 -11.80 4.00 -5.08
CA ILE A 138 -10.34 4.12 -4.98
C ILE A 138 -9.74 4.19 -6.39
N ARG A 139 -8.76 5.07 -6.58
CA ARG A 139 -8.14 5.33 -7.90
C ARG A 139 -6.62 5.32 -7.88
N VAL A 140 -6.00 5.11 -6.73
CA VAL A 140 -4.54 5.05 -6.56
C VAL A 140 -4.16 3.66 -6.08
N PHE A 141 -3.22 3.02 -6.79
CA PHE A 141 -2.73 1.68 -6.45
C PHE A 141 -1.21 1.64 -6.57
N ASP A 142 -0.57 1.07 -5.56
CA ASP A 142 0.85 0.78 -5.58
C ASP A 142 1.10 -0.55 -6.29
N SER A 143 2.09 -0.59 -7.16
CA SER A 143 2.52 -1.79 -7.87
C SER A 143 4.03 -1.75 -8.13
N SER A 144 4.61 -2.85 -8.52
CA SER A 144 6.05 -2.93 -8.79
C SER A 144 6.32 -3.48 -10.20
N VAL A 145 7.27 -2.87 -10.91
CA VAL A 145 7.68 -3.34 -12.25
C VAL A 145 8.24 -4.77 -12.15
N GLY A 146 7.70 -5.68 -12.95
CA GLY A 146 8.03 -7.11 -12.91
C GLY A 146 7.65 -7.79 -11.59
N GLY A 147 6.77 -7.21 -10.77
CA GLY A 147 6.45 -7.72 -9.44
C GLY A 147 7.67 -7.79 -8.53
N ALA A 148 8.62 -6.85 -8.68
CA ALA A 148 9.82 -6.80 -7.86
C ALA A 148 9.49 -6.57 -6.38
N GLY A 149 10.27 -7.17 -5.48
CA GLY A 149 10.04 -7.15 -4.04
C GLY A 149 9.29 -8.40 -3.59
N GLY A 150 9.93 -9.14 -2.67
CA GLY A 150 9.37 -10.35 -2.08
C GLY A 150 8.50 -10.04 -0.86
N CYS A 151 7.81 -11.07 -0.39
CA CYS A 151 7.20 -11.07 0.93
C CYS A 151 8.10 -11.87 1.88
N PRO A 152 8.80 -11.24 2.83
CA PRO A 152 9.70 -11.96 3.73
C PRO A 152 8.97 -13.00 4.61
N PHE A 153 7.64 -12.88 4.71
CA PHE A 153 6.78 -13.79 5.47
C PHE A 153 6.23 -14.96 4.64
N ALA A 154 6.54 -14.99 3.32
CA ALA A 154 6.17 -16.07 2.41
C ALA A 154 7.30 -16.28 1.40
N PRO A 155 8.43 -16.91 1.80
CA PRO A 155 9.57 -17.13 0.91
C PRO A 155 9.16 -17.87 -0.36
N GLY A 156 9.59 -17.35 -1.53
CA GLY A 156 9.28 -17.94 -2.84
C GLY A 156 7.91 -17.56 -3.42
N ALA A 157 7.03 -16.95 -2.64
CA ALA A 157 5.77 -16.41 -3.17
C ALA A 157 5.97 -15.06 -3.88
N LYS A 158 5.05 -14.73 -4.79
CA LYS A 158 4.97 -13.38 -5.34
C LYS A 158 4.77 -12.38 -4.18
N GLY A 159 5.46 -11.23 -4.27
CA GLY A 159 5.28 -10.12 -3.35
C GLY A 159 4.31 -9.09 -3.93
N ASN A 160 4.82 -7.93 -4.29
CA ASN A 160 4.01 -6.88 -4.91
C ASN A 160 3.30 -7.35 -6.17
N VAL A 161 2.09 -6.85 -6.40
CA VAL A 161 1.41 -6.99 -7.69
C VAL A 161 2.24 -6.35 -8.80
N ALA A 162 2.31 -7.00 -9.95
CA ALA A 162 3.10 -6.51 -11.07
C ALA A 162 2.40 -5.36 -11.79
N THR A 163 3.14 -4.26 -12.06
CA THR A 163 2.58 -3.07 -12.70
C THR A 163 1.96 -3.36 -14.05
N HIS A 164 2.56 -4.24 -14.86
CA HIS A 164 2.04 -4.58 -16.18
C HIS A 164 0.69 -5.32 -16.09
N GLU A 165 0.50 -6.21 -15.10
CA GLU A 165 -0.77 -6.91 -14.86
C GLU A 165 -1.86 -5.91 -14.44
N VAL A 166 -1.54 -4.97 -13.54
CA VAL A 166 -2.49 -3.92 -13.12
C VAL A 166 -2.88 -3.02 -14.28
N VAL A 167 -1.90 -2.55 -15.07
CA VAL A 167 -2.16 -1.68 -16.23
C VAL A 167 -3.00 -2.41 -17.29
N GLN A 168 -2.68 -3.66 -17.60
CA GLN A 168 -3.44 -4.45 -18.57
C GLN A 168 -4.90 -4.64 -18.11
N MET A 169 -5.11 -4.98 -16.85
CA MET A 169 -6.44 -5.11 -16.27
C MET A 169 -7.22 -3.79 -16.37
N LEU A 170 -6.64 -2.67 -15.94
CA LEU A 170 -7.28 -1.36 -15.96
C LEU A 170 -7.66 -0.93 -17.38
N VAL A 171 -6.77 -1.11 -18.36
CA VAL A 171 -7.05 -0.78 -19.76
C VAL A 171 -8.17 -1.66 -20.33
N THR A 172 -8.18 -2.96 -20.02
CA THR A 172 -9.23 -3.89 -20.43
C THR A 172 -10.59 -3.48 -19.86
N GLU A 173 -10.62 -2.91 -18.69
CA GLU A 173 -11.85 -2.43 -18.01
C GLU A 173 -12.20 -0.97 -18.37
N GLY A 174 -11.48 -0.36 -19.34
CA GLY A 174 -11.80 0.97 -19.87
C GLY A 174 -11.20 2.14 -19.10
N TYR A 175 -10.28 1.89 -18.15
CA TYR A 175 -9.57 2.96 -17.45
C TYR A 175 -8.35 3.46 -18.23
N SER A 176 -8.09 4.76 -18.18
CA SER A 176 -6.85 5.35 -18.68
C SER A 176 -5.84 5.48 -17.54
N THR A 177 -4.65 4.93 -17.72
CA THR A 177 -3.58 4.98 -16.71
C THR A 177 -2.54 6.06 -16.99
N GLY A 178 -2.48 6.57 -18.22
CA GLY A 178 -1.42 7.47 -18.67
C GLY A 178 -0.04 6.80 -18.82
N ILE A 179 0.06 5.49 -18.62
CA ILE A 179 1.33 4.74 -18.70
C ILE A 179 1.58 4.30 -20.15
N ASP A 180 2.79 4.56 -20.65
CA ASP A 180 3.23 4.02 -21.94
C ASP A 180 3.48 2.50 -21.82
N ALA A 181 2.62 1.72 -22.46
CA ALA A 181 2.66 0.26 -22.41
C ALA A 181 3.98 -0.32 -22.99
N ARG A 182 4.56 0.31 -24.03
CA ARG A 182 5.83 -0.14 -24.61
C ARG A 182 7.01 0.14 -23.70
N ALA A 183 7.03 1.31 -23.05
CA ALA A 183 8.04 1.64 -22.06
C ALA A 183 7.94 0.73 -20.84
N LEU A 184 6.72 0.45 -20.36
CA LEU A 184 6.47 -0.47 -19.27
C LEU A 184 6.94 -1.89 -19.60
N GLN A 185 6.66 -2.39 -20.82
CA GLN A 185 7.11 -3.72 -21.26
C GLN A 185 8.64 -3.83 -21.24
N LYS A 186 9.35 -2.83 -21.76
CA LYS A 186 10.83 -2.79 -21.71
C LYS A 186 11.36 -2.80 -20.29
N ALA A 187 10.78 -2.00 -19.41
CA ALA A 187 11.15 -1.96 -18.00
C ALA A 187 10.86 -3.29 -17.29
N THR A 188 9.74 -3.94 -17.62
CA THR A 188 9.38 -5.26 -17.08
C THR A 188 10.40 -6.31 -17.50
N SER A 189 10.70 -6.42 -18.80
CA SER A 189 11.70 -7.39 -19.30
C SER A 189 13.09 -7.16 -18.69
N PHE A 190 13.51 -5.90 -18.54
CA PHE A 190 14.77 -5.56 -17.87
C PHE A 190 14.77 -6.02 -16.40
N MET A 191 13.68 -5.76 -15.68
CA MET A 191 13.57 -6.18 -14.27
C MET A 191 13.55 -7.72 -14.13
N GLU A 192 12.85 -8.43 -15.01
CA GLU A 192 12.80 -9.89 -15.03
C GLU A 192 14.19 -10.50 -15.24
N GLN A 193 15.00 -9.93 -16.13
CA GLN A 193 16.40 -10.35 -16.31
C GLN A 193 17.22 -10.16 -15.02
N ILE A 194 17.06 -9.02 -14.33
CA ILE A 194 17.75 -8.77 -13.05
C ILE A 194 17.31 -9.78 -11.98
N LEU A 195 16.03 -10.14 -11.95
CA LEU A 195 15.47 -11.08 -10.98
C LEU A 195 15.72 -12.54 -11.31
N GLY A 196 16.40 -12.85 -12.45
CA GLY A 196 16.65 -14.22 -12.93
C GLY A 196 15.36 -14.96 -13.31
N ARG A 197 14.28 -14.23 -13.64
CA ARG A 197 13.03 -14.77 -14.15
C ARG A 197 13.13 -14.83 -15.67
N GLN A 198 12.86 -16.00 -16.26
CA GLN A 198 12.75 -16.10 -17.73
C GLN A 198 11.41 -15.47 -18.16
N PRO A 199 11.41 -14.75 -19.30
CA PRO A 199 10.19 -14.18 -19.88
C PRO A 199 9.20 -15.27 -20.31
#